data_9eb84e962fe0e9ae2e923ce6b28ad9cd
#
_entry.id   9eb84e962fe0e9ae2e923ce6b28ad9cd
#
_cell.length_a   1.000
_cell.length_b   1.000
_cell.length_c   1.000
_cell.angle_alpha   90.00
_cell.angle_beta   90.00
_cell.angle_gamma   90.00
#
_symmetry.space_group_name_H-M   'P 1'
#
loop_
_entity.id
_entity.type
_entity.pdbx_description
1 polymer ?
#
loop_
_entity_poly.entity_id
_entity_poly.type
_entity_poly.pdbx_seq_one_letter_code
_entity_poly.pdbx_strand_id
1 'polypeptide(L)'
;TDYRGMTDVKTVSKKWTQLGLGAAFAGSALLAACGQDAPKTDVTPEPKPVATKAVDPTPAPGPSAEGGEGEGGVAIDRAGTDPVVFRSALAITEAHIIAARDAFIAGKTDAAGEMFAHPVSEVLADVEPYLKQQGVADFTDMLIDASTAVYDGSSNEEISTRTDEIITVLRAAAKKAPENGASEAKIQAGVVADQLDRAAVMYGLA
;
A
#
# COMPACT_ATOMS: atom_id res chain seq x y z
N THR A 1 56.61 -7.99 -8.27
CA THR A 1 55.71 -8.68 -9.21
C THR A 1 54.48 -7.84 -9.39
N ASP A 2 54.46 -7.16 -10.52
CA ASP A 2 53.35 -6.27 -10.98
C ASP A 2 52.06 -7.06 -11.18
N TYR A 3 50.95 -6.49 -10.69
CA TYR A 3 49.61 -6.77 -11.17
C TYR A 3 48.88 -5.44 -11.46
N ARG A 4 49.11 -4.90 -12.63
CA ARG A 4 48.22 -3.97 -13.31
C ARG A 4 47.18 -4.78 -14.04
N GLY A 5 45.92 -4.67 -13.61
CA GLY A 5 44.75 -5.18 -14.31
C GLY A 5 43.66 -4.10 -14.27
N MET A 6 43.79 -3.17 -15.18
CA MET A 6 42.80 -2.13 -15.46
C MET A 6 41.66 -2.78 -16.23
N THR A 7 40.48 -2.88 -15.69
CA THR A 7 39.24 -3.14 -16.43
C THR A 7 38.43 -1.88 -16.53
N ASP A 8 38.46 -1.34 -17.74
CA ASP A 8 37.71 -0.22 -18.26
C ASP A 8 36.21 -0.56 -18.26
N VAL A 9 35.44 0.02 -17.36
CA VAL A 9 33.97 -0.10 -17.33
C VAL A 9 33.38 1.00 -18.22
N LYS A 10 33.05 0.64 -19.45
CA LYS A 10 32.32 1.49 -20.37
C LYS A 10 30.98 1.87 -19.79
N THR A 11 30.84 3.15 -19.44
CA THR A 11 29.60 3.82 -19.07
C THR A 11 28.65 3.83 -20.27
N VAL A 12 27.62 3.02 -20.26
CA VAL A 12 26.53 3.06 -21.24
C VAL A 12 25.52 4.12 -20.83
N SER A 13 25.69 5.31 -21.35
CA SER A 13 24.73 6.41 -21.26
C SER A 13 23.50 6.07 -22.11
N LYS A 14 22.39 5.64 -21.50
CA LYS A 14 21.09 5.56 -22.17
C LYS A 14 20.45 6.94 -22.24
N LYS A 15 20.49 7.55 -23.41
CA LYS A 15 19.71 8.76 -23.74
C LYS A 15 18.22 8.36 -23.78
N TRP A 16 17.45 8.85 -22.83
CA TRP A 16 15.99 8.80 -22.89
C TRP A 16 15.51 9.98 -23.78
N THR A 17 14.98 9.64 -24.95
CA THR A 17 14.36 10.58 -25.87
C THR A 17 13.00 10.98 -25.29
N GLN A 18 12.85 12.26 -25.00
CA GLN A 18 11.58 12.86 -24.60
C GLN A 18 10.60 12.80 -25.78
N LEU A 19 9.57 12.01 -25.69
CA LEU A 19 8.37 12.11 -26.52
C LEU A 19 7.39 13.06 -25.86
N GLY A 20 7.43 14.30 -26.31
CA GLY A 20 6.40 15.29 -25.99
C GLY A 20 5.12 14.96 -26.74
N LEU A 21 4.04 14.69 -26.01
CA LEU A 21 2.70 14.66 -26.56
C LEU A 21 1.96 15.89 -26.06
N GLY A 22 1.95 16.93 -26.90
CA GLY A 22 1.10 18.10 -26.74
C GLY A 22 -0.32 17.72 -27.15
N ALA A 23 -1.27 17.80 -26.23
CA ALA A 23 -2.69 17.81 -26.54
C ALA A 23 -3.26 19.18 -26.17
N ALA A 24 -3.50 19.99 -27.21
CA ALA A 24 -4.25 21.22 -27.12
C ALA A 24 -5.73 20.89 -26.95
N PHE A 25 -6.34 21.33 -25.86
CA PHE A 25 -7.80 21.42 -25.75
C PHE A 25 -8.22 22.87 -25.99
N ALA A 26 -8.73 23.09 -27.20
CA ALA A 26 -9.49 24.29 -27.55
C ALA A 26 -10.91 24.14 -27.01
N GLY A 27 -11.42 25.25 -26.48
CA GLY A 27 -12.69 25.36 -25.78
C GLY A 27 -13.94 25.18 -26.65
N SER A 28 -15.05 25.02 -25.93
CA SER A 28 -16.36 25.49 -26.39
C SER A 28 -17.24 25.75 -25.18
N ALA A 29 -17.46 27.02 -24.92
CA ALA A 29 -18.60 27.53 -24.16
C ALA A 29 -19.80 27.64 -25.10
N LEU A 30 -21.00 27.24 -24.65
CA LEU A 30 -22.30 27.71 -25.13
C LEU A 30 -23.34 27.17 -24.14
N LEU A 31 -23.89 28.02 -23.36
CA LEU A 31 -25.09 28.84 -23.44
C LEU A 31 -26.30 28.22 -22.74
N ALA A 32 -26.74 28.99 -21.78
CA ALA A 32 -28.01 28.92 -21.09
C ALA A 32 -29.21 29.08 -22.06
N ALA A 33 -30.33 28.49 -21.73
CA ALA A 33 -31.64 29.09 -21.92
C ALA A 33 -32.75 28.31 -21.19
N CYS A 34 -33.45 29.02 -20.30
CA CYS A 34 -34.88 29.11 -20.10
C CYS A 34 -35.70 27.80 -20.09
N GLY A 35 -36.31 27.38 -19.00
CA GLY A 35 -37.54 27.93 -18.47
C GLY A 35 -38.79 27.43 -19.21
N GLN A 36 -39.62 26.62 -18.55
CA GLN A 36 -41.08 26.77 -18.53
C GLN A 36 -41.77 25.55 -17.92
N ASP A 37 -42.54 25.81 -16.90
CA ASP A 37 -43.82 25.30 -16.47
C ASP A 37 -44.21 23.81 -16.65
N ALA A 38 -44.51 23.24 -15.47
CA ALA A 38 -45.23 21.99 -15.30
C ALA A 38 -46.71 22.11 -15.68
N PRO A 39 -47.35 21.03 -16.09
CA PRO A 39 -48.73 20.79 -15.73
C PRO A 39 -48.89 19.64 -14.73
N LYS A 40 -49.64 19.93 -13.70
CA LYS A 40 -50.18 18.97 -12.75
C LYS A 40 -51.16 18.04 -13.46
N THR A 41 -50.95 16.74 -13.33
CA THR A 41 -52.01 15.77 -13.60
C THR A 41 -52.28 14.93 -12.37
N ASP A 42 -53.54 14.82 -12.14
CA ASP A 42 -54.34 14.31 -11.04
C ASP A 42 -54.04 12.81 -10.77
N VAL A 43 -54.11 12.45 -9.51
CA VAL A 43 -53.84 11.13 -8.98
C VAL A 43 -55.14 10.36 -8.85
N THR A 44 -55.20 9.21 -9.45
CA THR A 44 -56.21 8.19 -9.13
C THR A 44 -55.54 7.01 -8.43
N PRO A 45 -56.11 6.51 -7.31
CA PRO A 45 -55.41 5.54 -6.48
C PRO A 45 -55.50 4.10 -6.97
N GLU A 46 -54.40 3.48 -6.82
CA GLU A 46 -53.91 2.14 -6.91
C GLU A 46 -54.75 1.02 -6.32
N PRO A 47 -54.66 -0.21 -6.80
CA PRO A 47 -54.88 -1.41 -5.97
C PRO A 47 -53.56 -2.02 -5.49
N LYS A 48 -53.48 -2.24 -4.16
CA LYS A 48 -52.37 -2.90 -3.46
C LYS A 48 -52.11 -4.32 -3.97
N PRO A 49 -50.86 -4.69 -4.29
CA PRO A 49 -50.47 -6.08 -4.48
C PRO A 49 -50.32 -6.82 -3.14
N VAL A 50 -50.87 -8.01 -3.11
CA VAL A 50 -50.76 -8.98 -2.04
C VAL A 50 -49.29 -9.42 -1.89
N ALA A 51 -48.79 -9.41 -0.67
CA ALA A 51 -47.46 -9.85 -0.32
C ALA A 51 -47.29 -11.35 -0.53
N THR A 52 -46.55 -11.74 -1.53
CA THR A 52 -45.91 -13.05 -1.61
C THR A 52 -44.58 -12.96 -0.84
N LYS A 53 -44.49 -13.75 0.21
CA LYS A 53 -43.29 -13.94 1.01
C LYS A 53 -42.17 -14.50 0.10
N ALA A 54 -41.29 -13.63 -0.39
CA ALA A 54 -40.05 -14.05 -0.99
C ALA A 54 -39.13 -14.57 0.14
N VAL A 55 -38.68 -15.80 -0.03
CA VAL A 55 -37.62 -16.37 0.80
C VAL A 55 -36.37 -15.56 0.48
N ASP A 56 -35.91 -14.82 1.47
CA ASP A 56 -34.68 -14.04 1.43
C ASP A 56 -33.50 -15.00 1.22
N PRO A 57 -32.69 -14.89 0.16
CA PRO A 57 -31.45 -15.64 0.10
C PRO A 57 -30.54 -15.04 1.16
N THR A 58 -30.21 -15.85 2.17
CA THR A 58 -29.19 -15.54 3.16
C THR A 58 -27.96 -14.99 2.41
N PRO A 59 -27.53 -13.74 2.70
CA PRO A 59 -26.28 -13.25 2.15
C PRO A 59 -25.17 -14.17 2.63
N ALA A 60 -24.32 -14.62 1.72
CA ALA A 60 -23.04 -15.21 2.11
C ALA A 60 -22.34 -14.22 3.06
N PRO A 61 -21.70 -14.70 4.14
CA PRO A 61 -20.96 -13.83 5.02
C PRO A 61 -19.91 -13.11 4.18
N GLY A 62 -20.13 -11.82 3.97
CA GLY A 62 -19.12 -10.91 3.47
C GLY A 62 -17.96 -10.89 4.47
N PRO A 63 -16.74 -10.58 4.05
CA PRO A 63 -15.62 -10.45 4.97
C PRO A 63 -16.01 -9.45 6.05
N SER A 64 -16.00 -9.90 7.31
CA SER A 64 -16.29 -9.06 8.46
C SER A 64 -15.21 -8.00 8.55
N ALA A 65 -15.54 -6.78 8.14
CA ALA A 65 -14.74 -5.60 8.42
C ALA A 65 -15.00 -5.17 9.87
N GLU A 66 -14.51 -5.97 10.83
CA GLU A 66 -14.40 -5.62 12.24
C GLU A 66 -13.01 -6.02 12.73
N GLY A 67 -12.03 -5.26 12.32
CA GLY A 67 -10.67 -5.34 12.82
C GLY A 67 -9.98 -4.03 12.48
N GLY A 68 -9.60 -3.31 13.53
CA GLY A 68 -8.86 -2.05 13.60
C GLY A 68 -8.61 -1.35 12.27
N GLU A 69 -9.26 -0.21 12.11
CA GLU A 69 -8.96 0.73 11.03
C GLU A 69 -7.57 1.37 11.23
N GLY A 70 -6.51 0.55 11.23
CA GLY A 70 -5.19 1.06 10.90
C GLY A 70 -5.22 1.44 9.42
N GLU A 71 -4.68 2.58 9.03
CA GLU A 71 -4.69 3.07 7.64
C GLU A 71 -4.13 2.09 6.61
N GLY A 72 -3.48 1.03 7.06
CA GLY A 72 -3.06 -0.12 6.25
C GLY A 72 -4.15 -1.12 5.89
N GLY A 73 -5.36 -1.08 6.52
CA GLY A 73 -6.51 -1.96 6.20
C GLY A 73 -6.23 -3.47 6.24
N VAL A 74 -5.18 -3.95 6.91
CA VAL A 74 -4.91 -5.38 7.08
C VAL A 74 -5.70 -5.90 8.27
N ALA A 75 -6.48 -6.95 8.08
CA ALA A 75 -7.06 -7.71 9.19
C ALA A 75 -5.95 -8.49 9.92
N ILE A 76 -5.15 -7.78 10.71
CA ILE A 76 -3.92 -8.29 11.37
C ILE A 76 -4.20 -9.41 12.36
N ASP A 77 -5.41 -9.51 12.89
CA ASP A 77 -5.85 -10.55 13.82
C ASP A 77 -5.54 -11.98 13.34
N ARG A 78 -5.45 -12.21 12.04
CA ARG A 78 -5.08 -13.50 11.44
C ARG A 78 -3.59 -13.68 11.16
N ALA A 79 -2.76 -12.69 11.40
CA ALA A 79 -1.33 -12.76 11.07
C ALA A 79 -0.59 -13.92 11.78
N GLY A 80 -1.10 -14.38 12.91
CA GLY A 80 -0.54 -15.54 13.63
C GLY A 80 -0.73 -16.90 12.96
N THR A 81 -1.68 -17.02 12.01
CA THR A 81 -2.06 -18.30 11.37
C THR A 81 -2.16 -18.20 9.84
N ASP A 82 -2.24 -16.99 9.29
CA ASP A 82 -2.36 -16.76 7.86
C ASP A 82 -1.08 -16.11 7.31
N PRO A 83 -0.26 -16.88 6.56
CA PRO A 83 0.99 -16.35 6.00
C PRO A 83 0.79 -15.21 5.00
N VAL A 84 -0.37 -15.10 4.35
CA VAL A 84 -0.69 -13.99 3.44
C VAL A 84 -0.82 -12.71 4.26
N VAL A 85 -1.62 -12.71 5.31
CA VAL A 85 -1.82 -11.55 6.20
C VAL A 85 -0.50 -11.11 6.84
N PHE A 86 0.27 -12.07 7.37
CA PHE A 86 1.57 -11.80 7.97
C PHE A 86 2.54 -11.11 6.98
N ARG A 87 2.65 -11.66 5.77
CA ARG A 87 3.55 -11.11 4.74
C ARG A 87 3.03 -9.80 4.15
N SER A 88 1.71 -9.62 4.05
CA SER A 88 1.10 -8.36 3.59
C SER A 88 1.44 -7.20 4.53
N ALA A 89 1.36 -7.41 5.85
CA ALA A 89 1.74 -6.40 6.83
C ALA A 89 3.21 -5.95 6.66
N LEU A 90 4.13 -6.91 6.48
CA LEU A 90 5.53 -6.61 6.24
C LEU A 90 5.77 -5.94 4.87
N ALA A 91 5.00 -6.30 3.84
CA ALA A 91 5.09 -5.69 2.52
C ALA A 91 4.59 -4.24 2.53
N ILE A 92 3.57 -3.92 3.32
CA ILE A 92 3.11 -2.54 3.54
C ILE A 92 4.22 -1.72 4.22
N THR A 93 4.82 -2.27 5.27
CA THR A 93 5.96 -1.63 5.93
C THR A 93 7.09 -1.37 4.92
N GLU A 94 7.47 -2.37 4.10
CA GLU A 94 8.50 -2.21 3.06
C GLU A 94 8.14 -1.10 2.06
N ALA A 95 6.88 -0.99 1.66
CA ALA A 95 6.42 0.07 0.74
C ALA A 95 6.60 1.47 1.36
N HIS A 96 6.28 1.66 2.64
CA HIS A 96 6.51 2.93 3.34
C HIS A 96 8.00 3.27 3.40
N ILE A 97 8.86 2.31 3.70
CA ILE A 97 10.31 2.51 3.81
C ILE A 97 10.92 2.91 2.45
N ILE A 98 10.46 2.29 1.35
CA ILE A 98 10.87 2.68 0.00
C ILE A 98 10.38 4.10 -0.33
N ALA A 99 9.13 4.42 -0.02
CA ALA A 99 8.56 5.74 -0.25
C ALA A 99 9.28 6.82 0.58
N ALA A 100 9.67 6.52 1.83
CA ALA A 100 10.45 7.39 2.69
C ALA A 100 11.81 7.76 2.06
N ARG A 101 12.55 6.76 1.59
CA ARG A 101 13.82 6.97 0.88
C ARG A 101 13.64 7.85 -0.35
N ASP A 102 12.66 7.53 -1.17
CA ASP A 102 12.42 8.24 -2.43
C ASP A 102 11.96 9.69 -2.18
N ALA A 103 11.17 9.93 -1.13
CA ALA A 103 10.79 11.26 -0.68
C ALA A 103 12.03 12.05 -0.20
N PHE A 104 12.93 11.42 0.57
CA PHE A 104 14.17 12.05 1.02
C PHE A 104 15.06 12.46 -0.15
N ILE A 105 15.29 11.56 -1.10
CA ILE A 105 16.08 11.84 -2.31
C ILE A 105 15.46 12.97 -3.14
N ALA A 106 14.13 13.09 -3.12
CA ALA A 106 13.41 14.20 -3.76
C ALA A 106 13.42 15.51 -2.94
N GLY A 107 14.13 15.56 -1.81
CA GLY A 107 14.24 16.72 -0.93
C GLY A 107 12.97 17.01 -0.10
N LYS A 108 12.10 16.02 0.07
CA LYS A 108 10.87 16.11 0.87
C LYS A 108 11.10 15.54 2.27
N THR A 109 11.88 16.25 3.08
CA THR A 109 12.36 15.78 4.38
C THR A 109 11.22 15.39 5.33
N ASP A 110 10.20 16.25 5.48
CA ASP A 110 9.08 15.97 6.40
C ASP A 110 8.33 14.69 5.98
N ALA A 111 7.97 14.57 4.69
CA ALA A 111 7.30 13.39 4.18
C ALA A 111 8.16 12.12 4.35
N ALA A 112 9.48 12.22 4.20
CA ALA A 112 10.38 11.10 4.41
C ALA A 112 10.39 10.65 5.87
N GLY A 113 10.50 11.59 6.82
CA GLY A 113 10.46 11.29 8.25
C GLY A 113 9.15 10.65 8.67
N GLU A 114 8.02 11.18 8.21
CA GLU A 114 6.69 10.62 8.44
C GLU A 114 6.58 9.19 7.90
N MET A 115 7.00 8.95 6.64
CA MET A 115 6.92 7.62 6.03
C MET A 115 7.79 6.56 6.73
N PHE A 116 8.90 6.93 7.38
CA PHE A 116 9.63 6.00 8.25
C PHE A 116 8.91 5.74 9.58
N ALA A 117 8.21 6.74 10.12
CA ALA A 117 7.54 6.64 11.42
C ALA A 117 6.17 5.94 11.36
N HIS A 118 5.38 6.16 10.31
CA HIS A 118 4.02 5.61 10.16
C HIS A 118 3.93 4.10 10.41
N PRO A 119 4.78 3.25 9.79
CA PRO A 119 4.67 1.81 10.01
C PRO A 119 4.84 1.38 11.45
N VAL A 120 5.54 2.16 12.28
CA VAL A 120 5.77 1.84 13.69
C VAL A 120 4.45 1.87 14.47
N SER A 121 3.64 2.90 14.26
CA SER A 121 2.37 3.10 14.97
C SER A 121 1.18 2.39 14.31
N GLU A 122 1.19 2.21 13.00
CA GLU A 122 0.01 1.78 12.26
C GLU A 122 0.04 0.30 11.87
N VAL A 123 1.23 -0.28 11.73
CA VAL A 123 1.38 -1.67 11.28
C VAL A 123 2.11 -2.52 12.32
N LEU A 124 3.31 -2.07 12.74
CA LEU A 124 4.17 -2.88 13.60
C LEU A 124 3.60 -3.03 15.00
N ALA A 125 2.92 -2.02 15.54
CA ALA A 125 2.27 -2.10 16.84
C ALA A 125 1.27 -3.27 16.92
N ASP A 126 0.53 -3.50 15.85
CA ASP A 126 -0.49 -4.56 15.78
C ASP A 126 0.08 -5.92 15.40
N VAL A 127 1.12 -5.95 14.55
CA VAL A 127 1.72 -7.21 14.08
C VAL A 127 2.80 -7.75 15.03
N GLU A 128 3.32 -6.92 15.93
CA GLU A 128 4.43 -7.28 16.85
C GLU A 128 4.20 -8.59 17.63
N PRO A 129 3.02 -8.86 18.23
CA PRO A 129 2.78 -10.12 18.94
C PRO A 129 3.00 -11.34 18.04
N TYR A 130 2.61 -11.25 16.77
CA TYR A 130 2.76 -12.32 15.78
C TYR A 130 4.20 -12.43 15.28
N LEU A 131 4.92 -11.32 15.15
CA LEU A 131 6.36 -11.32 14.87
C LEU A 131 7.13 -12.08 15.97
N LYS A 132 6.83 -11.78 17.23
CA LYS A 132 7.41 -12.48 18.39
C LYS A 132 7.05 -13.97 18.39
N GLN A 133 5.81 -14.32 18.09
CA GLN A 133 5.35 -15.71 17.97
C GLN A 133 6.16 -16.47 16.92
N GLN A 134 6.51 -15.83 15.80
CA GLN A 134 7.32 -16.43 14.74
C GLN A 134 8.85 -16.31 14.99
N GLY A 135 9.26 -15.84 16.17
CA GLY A 135 10.67 -15.72 16.53
C GLY A 135 11.42 -14.66 15.70
N VAL A 136 10.71 -13.62 15.26
CA VAL A 136 11.32 -12.43 14.65
C VAL A 136 11.83 -11.54 15.79
N ALA A 137 13.08 -11.09 15.69
CA ALA A 137 13.63 -10.10 16.61
C ALA A 137 12.98 -8.73 16.33
N ASP A 138 12.83 -7.92 17.37
CA ASP A 138 12.34 -6.55 17.22
C ASP A 138 13.31 -5.73 16.36
N PHE A 139 12.76 -4.97 15.44
CA PHE A 139 13.49 -4.09 14.54
C PHE A 139 12.88 -2.67 14.48
N THR A 140 11.96 -2.37 15.38
CA THR A 140 11.27 -1.06 15.46
C THR A 140 12.24 0.10 15.58
N ASP A 141 13.29 -0.06 16.37
CA ASP A 141 14.33 0.96 16.56
C ASP A 141 15.01 1.35 15.24
N MET A 142 15.16 0.42 14.29
CA MET A 142 15.76 0.73 12.99
C MET A 142 14.93 1.75 12.18
N LEU A 143 13.61 1.70 12.29
CA LEU A 143 12.71 2.64 11.63
C LEU A 143 12.73 4.00 12.32
N ILE A 144 12.75 4.00 13.67
CA ILE A 144 12.84 5.22 14.48
C ILE A 144 14.16 5.94 14.21
N ASP A 145 15.27 5.20 14.17
CA ASP A 145 16.61 5.74 13.86
C ASP A 145 16.67 6.29 12.43
N ALA A 146 16.03 5.62 11.47
CA ALA A 146 15.96 6.12 10.09
C ALA A 146 15.12 7.41 10.00
N SER A 147 13.98 7.48 10.69
CA SER A 147 13.16 8.70 10.78
C SER A 147 13.97 9.85 11.39
N THR A 148 14.69 9.60 12.47
CA THR A 148 15.55 10.60 13.12
C THR A 148 16.67 11.07 12.19
N ALA A 149 17.35 10.15 11.50
CA ALA A 149 18.44 10.44 10.59
C ALA A 149 18.04 11.37 9.43
N VAL A 150 16.76 11.31 9.00
CA VAL A 150 16.20 12.22 8.00
C VAL A 150 16.31 13.70 8.42
N TYR A 151 16.13 14.00 9.70
CA TYR A 151 16.18 15.36 10.24
C TYR A 151 17.60 15.77 10.69
N ASP A 152 18.48 14.81 10.93
CA ASP A 152 19.85 15.05 11.41
C ASP A 152 20.82 15.41 10.28
N GLY A 153 20.36 15.59 9.05
CA GLY A 153 21.16 16.01 7.91
C GLY A 153 21.98 14.88 7.29
N SER A 154 21.53 13.64 7.42
CA SER A 154 22.12 12.49 6.74
C SER A 154 22.16 12.67 5.22
N SER A 155 23.14 12.04 4.58
CA SER A 155 23.24 12.01 3.12
C SER A 155 22.24 11.05 2.49
N ASN A 156 21.98 11.21 1.18
CA ASN A 156 21.13 10.27 0.41
C ASN A 156 21.68 8.83 0.46
N GLU A 157 23.00 8.67 0.53
CA GLU A 157 23.66 7.35 0.60
C GLU A 157 23.40 6.69 1.96
N GLU A 158 23.50 7.46 3.05
CA GLU A 158 23.22 6.95 4.40
C GLU A 158 21.77 6.54 4.57
N ILE A 159 20.80 7.35 4.11
CA ILE A 159 19.39 7.01 4.16
C ILE A 159 19.09 5.79 3.28
N SER A 160 19.70 5.70 2.09
CA SER A 160 19.55 4.51 1.22
C SER A 160 20.10 3.25 1.88
N THR A 161 21.25 3.34 2.54
CA THR A 161 21.86 2.20 3.27
C THR A 161 20.95 1.72 4.40
N ARG A 162 20.43 2.63 5.23
CA ARG A 162 19.46 2.29 6.30
C ARG A 162 18.19 1.65 5.73
N THR A 163 17.67 2.19 4.62
CA THR A 163 16.54 1.61 3.90
C THR A 163 16.80 0.17 3.49
N ASP A 164 17.94 -0.12 2.88
CA ASP A 164 18.29 -1.45 2.41
C ASP A 164 18.47 -2.45 3.58
N GLU A 165 19.03 -1.99 4.71
CA GLU A 165 19.12 -2.77 5.95
C GLU A 165 17.76 -3.13 6.51
N ILE A 166 16.82 -2.16 6.62
CA ILE A 166 15.44 -2.40 7.07
C ILE A 166 14.74 -3.38 6.14
N ILE A 167 14.81 -3.17 4.82
CA ILE A 167 14.20 -4.07 3.82
C ILE A 167 14.74 -5.49 3.97
N THR A 168 16.04 -5.65 4.22
CA THR A 168 16.65 -6.95 4.44
C THR A 168 16.06 -7.66 5.65
N VAL A 169 15.84 -6.94 6.76
CA VAL A 169 15.22 -7.47 7.97
C VAL A 169 13.75 -7.83 7.71
N LEU A 170 12.97 -6.97 7.05
CA LEU A 170 11.57 -7.23 6.71
C LEU A 170 11.41 -8.48 5.85
N ARG A 171 12.26 -8.65 4.84
CA ARG A 171 12.25 -9.83 3.96
C ARG A 171 12.71 -11.10 4.68
N ALA A 172 13.63 -11.00 5.64
CA ALA A 172 14.00 -12.11 6.50
C ALA A 172 12.85 -12.50 7.45
N ALA A 173 12.14 -11.51 8.01
CA ALA A 173 10.95 -11.74 8.82
C ALA A 173 9.84 -12.41 8.00
N ALA A 174 9.59 -11.98 6.77
CA ALA A 174 8.55 -12.56 5.90
C ALA A 174 8.76 -14.06 5.62
N LYS A 175 10.01 -14.56 5.67
CA LYS A 175 10.31 -15.99 5.54
C LYS A 175 9.91 -16.81 6.75
N LYS A 176 9.64 -16.16 7.89
CA LYS A 176 9.18 -16.78 9.12
C LYS A 176 7.65 -16.79 9.27
N ALA A 177 6.92 -16.46 8.20
CA ALA A 177 5.47 -16.49 8.20
C ALA A 177 4.93 -17.84 8.67
N PRO A 178 3.76 -17.88 9.36
CA PRO A 178 3.18 -19.14 9.84
C PRO A 178 2.88 -20.09 8.67
N GLU A 179 2.96 -21.39 8.92
CA GLU A 179 2.60 -22.41 7.93
C GLU A 179 1.10 -22.74 8.04
N ASN A 180 0.39 -22.74 6.91
CA ASN A 180 -1.02 -23.11 6.83
C ASN A 180 -1.30 -24.20 5.76
N GLY A 181 -0.25 -24.84 5.25
CA GLY A 181 -0.34 -25.87 4.21
C GLY A 181 -0.53 -25.33 2.79
N ALA A 182 -0.60 -24.00 2.60
CA ALA A 182 -0.63 -23.40 1.26
C ALA A 182 0.76 -23.46 0.60
N SER A 183 0.79 -23.60 -0.72
CA SER A 183 2.04 -23.50 -1.46
C SER A 183 2.58 -22.06 -1.45
N GLU A 184 3.90 -21.93 -1.55
CA GLU A 184 4.56 -20.62 -1.63
C GLU A 184 3.99 -19.75 -2.75
N ALA A 185 3.71 -20.31 -3.93
CA ALA A 185 3.11 -19.61 -5.05
C ALA A 185 1.71 -19.06 -4.72
N LYS A 186 0.90 -19.81 -3.96
CA LYS A 186 -0.43 -19.37 -3.52
C LYS A 186 -0.31 -18.24 -2.49
N ILE A 187 0.61 -18.34 -1.54
CA ILE A 187 0.86 -17.30 -0.54
C ILE A 187 1.31 -16.02 -1.25
N GLN A 188 2.29 -16.12 -2.15
CA GLN A 188 2.80 -14.97 -2.89
C GLN A 188 1.72 -14.30 -3.76
N ALA A 189 0.88 -15.09 -4.43
CA ALA A 189 -0.25 -14.55 -5.19
C ALA A 189 -1.26 -13.82 -4.30
N GLY A 190 -1.52 -14.34 -3.09
CA GLY A 190 -2.37 -13.69 -2.10
C GLY A 190 -1.83 -12.34 -1.65
N VAL A 191 -0.53 -12.26 -1.35
CA VAL A 191 0.13 -10.99 -0.97
C VAL A 191 0.04 -9.97 -2.10
N VAL A 192 0.31 -10.38 -3.35
CA VAL A 192 0.21 -9.49 -4.51
C VAL A 192 -1.23 -8.99 -4.71
N ALA A 193 -2.23 -9.87 -4.59
CA ALA A 193 -3.63 -9.48 -4.70
C ALA A 193 -4.01 -8.45 -3.62
N ASP A 194 -3.64 -8.68 -2.37
CA ASP A 194 -3.88 -7.76 -1.26
C ASP A 194 -3.24 -6.39 -1.50
N GLN A 195 -1.99 -6.32 -1.99
CA GLN A 195 -1.34 -5.06 -2.30
C GLN A 195 -2.01 -4.32 -3.47
N LEU A 196 -2.50 -5.04 -4.48
CA LEU A 196 -3.22 -4.45 -5.61
C LEU A 196 -4.58 -3.89 -5.19
N ASP A 197 -5.32 -4.61 -4.33
CA ASP A 197 -6.61 -4.14 -3.80
C ASP A 197 -6.42 -2.84 -3.00
N ARG A 198 -5.37 -2.75 -2.17
CA ARG A 198 -5.04 -1.52 -1.45
C ARG A 198 -4.70 -0.38 -2.38
N ALA A 199 -3.85 -0.62 -3.37
CA ALA A 199 -3.52 0.39 -4.37
C ALA A 199 -4.78 0.86 -5.10
N ALA A 200 -5.70 -0.02 -5.46
CA ALA A 200 -6.96 0.33 -6.10
C ALA A 200 -7.81 1.27 -5.22
N VAL A 201 -7.95 0.95 -3.93
CA VAL A 201 -8.67 1.81 -2.96
C VAL A 201 -8.01 3.17 -2.84
N MET A 202 -6.69 3.23 -2.63
CA MET A 202 -5.94 4.48 -2.47
C MET A 202 -6.03 5.39 -3.70
N TYR A 203 -6.07 4.82 -4.90
CA TYR A 203 -6.20 5.60 -6.14
C TYR A 203 -7.64 5.82 -6.59
N GLY A 204 -8.64 5.42 -5.79
CA GLY A 204 -10.06 5.58 -6.12
C GLY A 204 -10.50 4.77 -7.32
N LEU A 205 -9.89 3.59 -7.53
CA LEU A 205 -10.19 2.69 -8.65
C LEU A 205 -11.15 1.55 -8.25
N ALA A 206 -11.52 1.48 -6.96
CA ALA A 206 -12.41 0.47 -6.40
C ALA A 206 -13.84 1.00 -6.22
#